data_58cae3ac477dfdac768ec0eeabd678e4
#
_entry.id   58cae3ac477dfdac768ec0eeabd678e4
#
_cell.length_a   1.000
_cell.length_b   1.000
_cell.length_c   1.000
_cell.angle_alpha   90.00
_cell.angle_beta   90.00
_cell.angle_gamma   90.00
#
_symmetry.space_group_name_H-M   'P 1'
#
loop_
_entity.id
_entity.type
_entity.pdbx_description
1 polymer ?
#
loop_
_entity_poly.entity_id
_entity_poly.type
_entity_poly.pdbx_seq_one_letter_code
_entity_poly.pdbx_strand_id
1 'polypeptide(L)'
;MKSRLALIVIIALAGMGIAAQEKGKAAGGGFMQQAFAAWNSHDPDKVVTYYSEDVVYEDVAYGAVNHGRAELRKFAAGFIEAVPDLRLEVVSSSIHNGHGVAEWVLSGTDKGLYKTGKKFSVRGASVFEMRGGKCSSNKDFYDLATIMRQVGVLPAQ
;
A
#
# COMPACT_ATOMS: atom_id res chain seq x y z
N MET A 1 -40.44 65.82 -30.14
CA MET A 1 -39.15 65.18 -30.40
C MET A 1 -38.57 64.75 -29.04
N LYS A 2 -38.69 63.48 -28.64
CA LYS A 2 -38.15 62.93 -27.38
C LYS A 2 -37.30 61.71 -27.73
N SER A 3 -36.01 61.95 -27.68
CA SER A 3 -34.97 60.89 -27.87
C SER A 3 -34.99 59.95 -26.66
N ARG A 4 -35.18 58.63 -26.89
CA ARG A 4 -35.06 57.60 -25.87
C ARG A 4 -33.68 56.95 -26.03
N LEU A 5 -32.80 57.22 -25.06
CA LEU A 5 -31.52 56.63 -24.92
C LEU A 5 -31.74 55.21 -24.33
N ALA A 6 -31.45 54.18 -25.10
CA ALA A 6 -31.49 52.82 -24.62
C ALA A 6 -30.11 52.45 -23.97
N LEU A 7 -30.15 52.19 -22.67
CA LEU A 7 -29.01 51.75 -21.88
C LEU A 7 -28.84 50.23 -22.07
N ILE A 8 -27.81 49.84 -22.78
CA ILE A 8 -27.45 48.42 -22.93
C ILE A 8 -26.60 48.05 -21.71
N VAL A 9 -27.18 47.25 -20.82
CA VAL A 9 -26.44 46.63 -19.71
C VAL A 9 -25.77 45.35 -20.23
N ILE A 10 -24.46 45.38 -20.37
CA ILE A 10 -23.66 44.18 -20.69
C ILE A 10 -23.41 43.48 -19.37
N ILE A 11 -24.10 42.35 -19.15
CA ILE A 11 -23.81 41.45 -18.04
C ILE A 11 -22.60 40.56 -18.46
N ALA A 12 -21.43 40.88 -17.93
CA ALA A 12 -20.27 40.01 -18.04
C ALA A 12 -20.50 38.79 -17.14
N LEU A 13 -20.86 37.66 -17.73
CA LEU A 13 -20.77 36.37 -17.04
C LEU A 13 -19.28 36.04 -16.79
N ALA A 14 -18.83 36.28 -15.57
CA ALA A 14 -17.57 35.70 -15.10
C ALA A 14 -17.75 34.18 -15.03
N GLY A 15 -17.23 33.47 -16.03
CA GLY A 15 -17.10 32.01 -16.02
C GLY A 15 -16.20 31.64 -14.88
N MET A 16 -16.74 31.11 -13.78
CA MET A 16 -16.01 30.37 -12.78
C MET A 16 -15.57 29.06 -13.44
N GLY A 17 -14.37 29.08 -13.99
CA GLY A 17 -13.69 27.86 -14.40
C GLY A 17 -13.53 26.96 -13.17
N ILE A 18 -14.30 25.89 -13.14
CA ILE A 18 -14.02 24.79 -12.23
C ILE A 18 -12.67 24.26 -12.68
N ALA A 19 -11.59 24.64 -11.97
CA ALA A 19 -10.31 24.00 -12.12
C ALA A 19 -10.54 22.54 -11.74
N ALA A 20 -10.53 21.67 -12.75
CA ALA A 20 -10.43 20.24 -12.53
C ALA A 20 -9.16 20.03 -11.71
N GLN A 21 -9.32 19.65 -10.45
CA GLN A 21 -8.24 19.30 -9.57
C GLN A 21 -7.58 18.08 -10.17
N GLU A 22 -6.49 18.30 -10.91
CA GLU A 22 -5.62 17.21 -11.34
C GLU A 22 -5.30 16.40 -10.09
N LYS A 23 -5.72 15.13 -10.11
CA LYS A 23 -5.27 14.16 -9.10
C LYS A 23 -3.75 14.15 -9.20
N GLY A 24 -3.10 14.91 -8.33
CA GLY A 24 -1.66 14.97 -8.24
C GLY A 24 -1.17 13.54 -8.08
N LYS A 25 -0.43 13.05 -9.07
CA LYS A 25 0.31 11.80 -9.00
C LYS A 25 1.27 11.98 -7.83
N ALA A 26 0.87 11.47 -6.65
CA ALA A 26 1.66 11.59 -5.44
C ALA A 26 3.07 11.07 -5.73
N ALA A 27 4.09 11.90 -5.51
CA ALA A 27 5.50 11.62 -5.82
C ALA A 27 6.04 10.34 -5.11
N GLY A 28 5.26 9.75 -4.20
CA GLY A 28 5.56 8.51 -3.51
C GLY A 28 4.86 7.25 -4.03
N GLY A 29 3.89 7.40 -4.95
CA GLY A 29 3.10 6.27 -5.45
C GLY A 29 3.92 5.21 -6.19
N GLY A 30 5.03 5.58 -6.80
CA GLY A 30 5.88 4.66 -7.54
C GLY A 30 6.69 3.70 -6.65
N PHE A 31 7.06 4.08 -5.41
CA PHE A 31 7.87 3.23 -4.54
C PHE A 31 7.08 1.98 -4.08
N MET A 32 5.88 2.16 -3.52
CA MET A 32 5.09 1.03 -3.01
C MET A 32 4.65 0.08 -4.12
N GLN A 33 4.29 0.61 -5.31
CA GLN A 33 3.99 -0.24 -6.46
C GLN A 33 5.19 -1.09 -6.86
N GLN A 34 6.40 -0.52 -6.86
CA GLN A 34 7.62 -1.26 -7.20
C GLN A 34 8.00 -2.27 -6.11
N ALA A 35 7.92 -1.90 -4.84
CA ALA A 35 8.17 -2.80 -3.72
C ALA A 35 7.20 -3.99 -3.72
N PHE A 36 5.90 -3.74 -3.95
CA PHE A 36 4.91 -4.81 -4.05
C PHE A 36 5.04 -5.64 -5.32
N ALA A 37 5.49 -5.06 -6.43
CA ALA A 37 5.85 -5.85 -7.61
C ALA A 37 7.00 -6.83 -7.32
N ALA A 38 7.97 -6.44 -6.47
CA ALA A 38 9.01 -7.35 -6.02
C ALA A 38 8.45 -8.48 -5.15
N TRP A 39 7.55 -8.21 -4.19
CA TRP A 39 6.86 -9.23 -3.43
C TRP A 39 6.04 -10.16 -4.33
N ASN A 40 5.29 -9.62 -5.27
CA ASN A 40 4.48 -10.36 -6.24
C ASN A 40 5.32 -11.18 -7.25
N SER A 41 6.62 -10.90 -7.36
CA SER A 41 7.53 -11.74 -8.16
C SER A 41 7.93 -13.02 -7.43
N HIS A 42 7.57 -13.17 -6.15
CA HIS A 42 7.91 -14.30 -5.27
C HIS A 42 9.43 -14.55 -5.18
N ASP A 43 10.23 -13.49 -5.31
CA ASP A 43 11.68 -13.52 -5.25
C ASP A 43 12.16 -12.72 -4.02
N PRO A 44 12.55 -13.38 -2.91
CA PRO A 44 12.99 -12.71 -1.69
C PRO A 44 14.21 -11.81 -1.88
N ASP A 45 15.08 -12.14 -2.85
CA ASP A 45 16.25 -11.34 -3.16
C ASP A 45 15.85 -10.00 -3.83
N LYS A 46 14.81 -10.00 -4.67
CA LYS A 46 14.25 -8.77 -5.21
C LYS A 46 13.53 -7.95 -4.14
N VAL A 47 12.79 -8.59 -3.24
CA VAL A 47 12.10 -7.89 -2.15
C VAL A 47 13.07 -7.03 -1.37
N VAL A 48 14.17 -7.60 -0.87
CA VAL A 48 15.10 -6.87 0.00
C VAL A 48 15.84 -5.71 -0.69
N THR A 49 15.84 -5.66 -2.02
CA THR A 49 16.48 -4.55 -2.74
C THR A 49 15.79 -3.19 -2.50
N TYR A 50 14.54 -3.18 -2.07
CA TYR A 50 13.78 -1.95 -1.77
C TYR A 50 14.02 -1.44 -0.35
N TYR A 51 14.71 -2.19 0.49
CA TYR A 51 14.94 -1.87 1.90
C TYR A 51 16.41 -1.50 2.16
N SER A 52 16.67 -0.70 3.17
CA SER A 52 18.04 -0.37 3.61
C SER A 52 18.69 -1.59 4.27
N GLU A 53 20.04 -1.63 4.34
CA GLU A 53 20.77 -2.75 4.95
C GLU A 53 20.36 -2.99 6.42
N ASP A 54 20.06 -1.89 7.12
CA ASP A 54 19.70 -1.86 8.54
C ASP A 54 18.20 -1.71 8.78
N VAL A 55 17.37 -2.08 7.81
CA VAL A 55 15.91 -1.96 7.93
C VAL A 55 15.37 -2.61 9.20
N VAL A 56 14.35 -1.99 9.80
CA VAL A 56 13.49 -2.63 10.79
C VAL A 56 12.12 -2.86 10.16
N TYR A 57 11.80 -4.12 9.91
CA TYR A 57 10.53 -4.54 9.31
C TYR A 57 9.67 -5.26 10.34
N GLU A 58 8.52 -4.71 10.66
CA GLU A 58 7.59 -5.25 11.64
C GLU A 58 6.27 -5.64 10.99
N ASP A 59 5.90 -6.91 11.07
CA ASP A 59 4.54 -7.38 10.87
C ASP A 59 3.83 -7.35 12.23
N VAL A 60 3.09 -6.27 12.48
CA VAL A 60 2.43 -6.02 13.78
C VAL A 60 1.37 -7.07 14.07
N ALA A 61 0.65 -7.53 13.05
CA ALA A 61 -0.43 -8.49 13.22
C ALA A 61 0.08 -9.89 13.63
N TYR A 62 1.25 -10.29 13.11
CA TYR A 62 1.95 -11.53 13.49
C TYR A 62 2.88 -11.39 14.68
N GLY A 63 3.22 -10.15 15.06
CA GLY A 63 4.20 -9.86 16.10
C GLY A 63 5.64 -10.21 15.68
N ALA A 64 5.93 -10.20 14.38
CA ALA A 64 7.24 -10.51 13.85
C ALA A 64 8.03 -9.23 13.59
N VAL A 65 9.25 -9.13 14.15
CA VAL A 65 10.18 -8.02 13.90
C VAL A 65 11.44 -8.58 13.28
N ASN A 66 11.86 -7.98 12.16
CA ASN A 66 13.02 -8.41 11.38
C ASN A 66 14.04 -7.26 11.29
N HIS A 67 15.27 -7.51 11.71
CA HIS A 67 16.35 -6.53 11.73
C HIS A 67 17.34 -6.80 10.58
N GLY A 68 17.44 -5.82 9.69
CA GLY A 68 18.30 -5.87 8.52
C GLY A 68 17.76 -6.77 7.40
N ARG A 69 18.36 -6.61 6.22
CA ARG A 69 17.94 -7.34 5.01
C ARG A 69 18.01 -8.86 5.15
N ALA A 70 18.95 -9.39 5.93
CA ALA A 70 19.11 -10.83 6.05
C ALA A 70 17.92 -11.50 6.74
N GLU A 71 17.39 -10.89 7.83
CA GLU A 71 16.20 -11.39 8.51
C GLU A 71 14.94 -11.13 7.67
N LEU A 72 14.81 -9.94 7.07
CA LEU A 72 13.70 -9.64 6.17
C LEU A 72 13.65 -10.62 4.98
N ARG A 73 14.81 -11.00 4.41
CA ARG A 73 14.87 -12.01 3.35
C ARG A 73 14.32 -13.35 3.79
N LYS A 74 14.70 -13.81 5.00
CA LYS A 74 14.18 -15.06 5.55
C LYS A 74 12.68 -15.01 5.79
N PHE A 75 12.20 -13.90 6.35
CA PHE A 75 10.77 -13.66 6.54
C PHE A 75 10.01 -13.69 5.21
N ALA A 76 10.50 -12.97 4.19
CA ALA A 76 9.88 -12.94 2.86
C ALA A 76 9.86 -14.33 2.22
N ALA A 77 10.95 -15.08 2.30
CA ALA A 77 11.02 -16.44 1.77
C ALA A 77 10.00 -17.37 2.45
N GLY A 78 9.91 -17.33 3.77
CA GLY A 78 8.95 -18.17 4.52
C GLY A 78 7.51 -17.77 4.24
N PHE A 79 7.23 -16.47 4.08
CA PHE A 79 5.87 -16.00 3.76
C PHE A 79 5.45 -16.39 2.33
N ILE A 80 6.35 -16.27 1.35
CA ILE A 80 6.13 -16.71 -0.03
C ILE A 80 5.91 -18.23 -0.10
N GLU A 81 6.69 -19.02 0.66
CA GLU A 81 6.50 -20.48 0.75
C GLU A 81 5.12 -20.81 1.35
N ALA A 82 4.73 -20.09 2.40
CA ALA A 82 3.45 -20.30 3.08
C ALA A 82 2.24 -19.87 2.24
N VAL A 83 2.41 -18.89 1.33
CA VAL A 83 1.38 -18.35 0.44
C VAL A 83 1.93 -18.25 -0.99
N PRO A 84 1.99 -19.38 -1.75
CA PRO A 84 2.70 -19.42 -3.04
C PRO A 84 2.06 -18.58 -4.16
N ASP A 85 0.80 -18.21 -4.02
CA ASP A 85 0.06 -17.32 -4.92
C ASP A 85 -0.17 -15.93 -4.29
N LEU A 86 0.73 -15.53 -3.37
CA LEU A 86 0.75 -14.23 -2.72
C LEU A 86 0.56 -13.09 -3.74
N ARG A 87 -0.39 -12.21 -3.44
CA ARG A 87 -0.61 -10.99 -4.20
C ARG A 87 -0.83 -9.80 -3.27
N LEU A 88 -0.06 -8.75 -3.49
CA LEU A 88 -0.18 -7.44 -2.86
C LEU A 88 -0.60 -6.41 -3.90
N GLU A 89 -1.66 -5.68 -3.62
CA GLU A 89 -2.18 -4.61 -4.48
C GLU A 89 -2.23 -3.30 -3.71
N VAL A 90 -1.58 -2.25 -4.23
CA VAL A 90 -1.64 -0.91 -3.63
C VAL A 90 -2.98 -0.27 -3.97
N VAL A 91 -3.74 0.11 -2.95
CA VAL A 91 -4.97 0.91 -3.09
C VAL A 91 -4.63 2.39 -3.16
N SER A 92 -3.81 2.86 -2.22
CA SER A 92 -3.32 4.22 -2.17
C SER A 92 -1.96 4.27 -1.47
N SER A 93 -1.15 5.27 -1.78
CA SER A 93 0.08 5.51 -1.03
C SER A 93 0.52 6.97 -1.15
N SER A 94 1.18 7.46 -0.11
CA SER A 94 1.81 8.77 -0.11
C SER A 94 3.12 8.73 0.67
N ILE A 95 4.07 9.60 0.28
CA ILE A 95 5.31 9.84 1.01
C ILE A 95 5.49 11.34 1.11
N HIS A 96 5.76 11.80 2.32
CA HIS A 96 6.07 13.20 2.61
C HIS A 96 7.24 13.29 3.59
N ASN A 97 8.29 14.05 3.23
CA ASN A 97 9.48 14.22 4.07
C ASN A 97 10.09 12.92 4.61
N GLY A 98 10.10 11.86 3.78
CA GLY A 98 10.65 10.57 4.16
C GLY A 98 9.69 9.67 4.95
N HIS A 99 8.53 10.15 5.38
CA HIS A 99 7.49 9.36 6.04
C HIS A 99 6.43 8.93 5.03
N GLY A 100 6.10 7.68 5.00
CA GLY A 100 5.15 7.11 4.04
C GLY A 100 4.02 6.33 4.69
N VAL A 101 2.88 6.32 4.01
CA VAL A 101 1.75 5.44 4.32
C VAL A 101 1.27 4.79 3.03
N ALA A 102 0.80 3.56 3.13
CA ALA A 102 0.16 2.87 2.02
C ALA A 102 -1.04 2.08 2.54
N GLU A 103 -2.11 2.08 1.77
CA GLU A 103 -3.23 1.16 1.92
C GLU A 103 -3.12 0.10 0.83
N TRP A 104 -3.38 -1.15 1.19
CA TRP A 104 -3.21 -2.27 0.30
C TRP A 104 -4.19 -3.41 0.57
N VAL A 105 -4.24 -4.33 -0.39
CA VAL A 105 -4.93 -5.62 -0.25
C VAL A 105 -3.87 -6.72 -0.37
N LEU A 106 -3.86 -7.62 0.60
CA LEU A 106 -3.11 -8.88 0.59
C LEU A 106 -4.08 -10.02 0.30
N SER A 107 -3.75 -10.88 -0.63
CA SER A 107 -4.52 -12.09 -0.92
C SER A 107 -3.63 -13.27 -1.26
N GLY A 108 -4.18 -14.48 -1.15
CA GLY A 108 -3.49 -15.71 -1.50
C GLY A 108 -4.19 -16.95 -0.96
N THR A 109 -3.52 -18.08 -1.11
CA THR A 109 -3.98 -19.38 -0.60
C THR A 109 -3.08 -19.83 0.54
N ASP A 110 -3.66 -20.06 1.71
CA ASP A 110 -2.93 -20.59 2.86
C ASP A 110 -2.43 -22.03 2.61
N LYS A 111 -1.14 -22.17 2.38
CA LYS A 111 -0.46 -23.47 2.26
C LYS A 111 0.45 -23.75 3.45
N GLY A 112 0.89 -22.74 4.18
CA GLY A 112 1.87 -22.86 5.24
C GLY A 112 1.54 -22.14 6.55
N LEU A 113 0.75 -21.04 6.53
CA LEU A 113 0.43 -20.29 7.75
C LEU A 113 -0.37 -21.14 8.74
N TYR A 114 -1.46 -21.75 8.28
CA TYR A 114 -2.34 -22.65 9.03
C TYR A 114 -2.56 -23.98 8.30
N LYS A 115 -2.03 -24.13 7.08
CA LYS A 115 -2.09 -25.34 6.23
C LYS A 115 -3.50 -25.76 5.85
N THR A 116 -4.43 -24.82 5.68
CA THR A 116 -5.84 -25.10 5.40
C THR A 116 -6.13 -25.29 3.91
N GLY A 117 -5.27 -24.80 3.04
CA GLY A 117 -5.49 -24.78 1.59
C GLY A 117 -6.57 -23.82 1.13
N LYS A 118 -7.10 -22.97 2.02
CA LYS A 118 -8.15 -22.01 1.70
C LYS A 118 -7.60 -20.68 1.29
N LYS A 119 -8.39 -19.96 0.47
CA LYS A 119 -8.06 -18.59 0.05
C LYS A 119 -8.44 -17.58 1.12
N PHE A 120 -7.67 -16.49 1.14
CA PHE A 120 -7.97 -15.32 1.96
C PHE A 120 -7.70 -14.02 1.21
N SER A 121 -8.33 -12.94 1.66
CA SER A 121 -8.06 -11.57 1.24
C SER A 121 -8.31 -10.64 2.41
N VAL A 122 -7.37 -9.74 2.68
CA VAL A 122 -7.44 -8.78 3.78
C VAL A 122 -6.94 -7.43 3.33
N ARG A 123 -7.55 -6.36 3.84
CA ARG A 123 -7.04 -4.99 3.70
C ARG A 123 -6.05 -4.73 4.82
N GLY A 124 -5.03 -3.96 4.50
CA GLY A 124 -4.05 -3.53 5.47
C GLY A 124 -3.47 -2.16 5.12
N ALA A 125 -2.63 -1.69 6.01
CA ALA A 125 -1.87 -0.46 5.83
C ALA A 125 -0.45 -0.64 6.31
N SER A 126 0.48 0.01 5.60
CA SER A 126 1.87 0.16 6.04
C SER A 126 2.12 1.60 6.47
N VAL A 127 2.89 1.75 7.54
CA VAL A 127 3.56 3.01 7.90
C VAL A 127 5.05 2.78 7.76
N PHE A 128 5.73 3.62 6.98
CA PHE A 128 7.13 3.37 6.66
C PHE A 128 7.97 4.65 6.56
N GLU A 129 9.27 4.48 6.72
CA GLU A 129 10.24 5.56 6.59
C GLU A 129 11.21 5.28 5.46
N MET A 130 11.57 6.34 4.74
CA MET A 130 12.50 6.31 3.61
C MET A 130 13.82 6.99 3.98
N ARG A 131 14.92 6.35 3.62
CA ARG A 131 16.26 6.91 3.73
C ARG A 131 17.08 6.53 2.50
N GLY A 132 17.63 7.52 1.79
CA GLY A 132 18.44 7.25 0.59
C GLY A 132 17.71 6.48 -0.52
N GLY A 133 16.40 6.71 -0.69
CA GLY A 133 15.58 6.02 -1.69
C GLY A 133 15.20 4.57 -1.33
N LYS A 134 15.51 4.12 -0.11
CA LYS A 134 15.18 2.80 0.44
C LYS A 134 14.26 2.93 1.65
N CYS A 135 13.43 1.93 1.89
CA CYS A 135 12.65 1.83 3.12
C CYS A 135 13.58 1.42 4.27
N SER A 136 13.66 2.27 5.29
CA SER A 136 14.51 2.03 6.47
C SER A 136 13.72 1.52 7.68
N SER A 137 12.40 1.73 7.70
CA SER A 137 11.50 1.20 8.70
C SER A 137 10.16 0.90 8.04
N ASN A 138 9.54 -0.22 8.36
CA ASN A 138 8.19 -0.57 7.91
C ASN A 138 7.41 -1.24 9.03
N LYS A 139 6.13 -0.87 9.14
CA LYS A 139 5.17 -1.55 10.03
C LYS A 139 3.91 -1.85 9.25
N ASP A 140 3.54 -3.12 9.23
CA ASP A 140 2.34 -3.60 8.57
C ASP A 140 1.23 -3.91 9.57
N PHE A 141 0.06 -3.34 9.31
CA PHE A 141 -1.14 -3.47 10.13
C PHE A 141 -2.27 -4.07 9.30
N TYR A 142 -2.86 -5.14 9.76
CA TYR A 142 -4.04 -5.76 9.14
C TYR A 142 -4.81 -6.61 10.15
N ASP A 143 -6.05 -6.98 9.80
CA ASP A 143 -6.87 -7.84 10.65
C ASP A 143 -6.53 -9.33 10.42
N LEU A 144 -5.62 -9.85 11.24
CA LEU A 144 -5.24 -11.27 11.20
C LEU A 144 -6.46 -12.17 11.50
N ALA A 145 -7.39 -11.74 12.36
CA ALA A 145 -8.58 -12.53 12.68
C ALA A 145 -9.48 -12.70 11.45
N THR A 146 -9.52 -11.72 10.54
CA THR A 146 -10.21 -11.85 9.26
C THR A 146 -9.57 -12.94 8.40
N ILE A 147 -8.25 -13.03 8.30
CA ILE A 147 -7.56 -14.13 7.63
C ILE A 147 -7.93 -15.46 8.28
N MET A 148 -7.80 -15.57 9.61
CA MET A 148 -8.08 -16.80 10.37
C MET A 148 -9.53 -17.29 10.19
N ARG A 149 -10.51 -16.39 10.11
CA ARG A 149 -11.91 -16.75 9.82
C ARG A 149 -12.08 -17.27 8.39
N GLN A 150 -11.50 -16.57 7.41
CA GLN A 150 -11.62 -16.97 6.00
C GLN A 150 -10.98 -18.34 5.74
N VAL A 151 -9.87 -18.65 6.39
CA VAL A 151 -9.22 -19.96 6.27
C VAL A 151 -9.80 -21.01 7.24
N GLY A 152 -10.76 -20.64 8.11
CA GLY A 152 -11.49 -21.55 8.96
C GLY A 152 -10.77 -21.98 10.23
N VAL A 153 -9.81 -21.19 10.69
CA VAL A 153 -9.13 -21.38 11.99
C VAL A 153 -9.94 -20.76 13.13
N LEU A 154 -10.64 -19.65 12.84
CA LEU A 154 -11.62 -19.06 13.75
C LEU A 154 -13.05 -19.29 13.22
N PRO A 155 -14.09 -19.33 14.11
CA PRO A 155 -15.47 -19.35 13.69
C PRO A 155 -15.83 -18.17 12.79
N ALA A 156 -16.74 -18.40 11.83
CA ALA A 156 -17.37 -17.31 11.08
C ALA A 156 -18.16 -16.41 12.05
N GLN A 157 -18.23 -15.10 11.74
CA GLN A 157 -19.13 -14.18 12.45
C GLN A 157 -20.53 -14.29 11.92
#